data_96f997250a307273a330ce072f5c919d
#
_entry.id   96f997250a307273a330ce072f5c919d
#
_cell.length_a   1.000
_cell.length_b   1.000
_cell.length_c   1.000
_cell.angle_alpha   90.00
_cell.angle_beta   90.00
_cell.angle_gamma   90.00
#
_symmetry.space_group_name_H-M   'P 1'
#
loop_
_entity.id
_entity.type
_entity.pdbx_description
1 polymer ?
#
loop_
_entity_poly.entity_id
_entity_poly.type
_entity_poly.pdbx_seq_one_letter_code
_entity_poly.pdbx_strand_id
1 'polypeptide(L)'
;MIASTRIWIAAALLALLSVLSPAQASLLVLSYHDIRDDVAPKGDPDPYAVSTTNFAQHLDWLRAHGYQAVSVQAVIDARAGRGTLPDKAVLLTFDDGLRSAYTHAFPLLRAYNWPALVAPVTSWVELPADQVVPYGPRDFTRDDFLTWAQLREMHDSGLIEIGSHSHDLHRGLPGNPFGNQTPAAVTRIWTEGSGYEREAAWRARIEADLQASRALIEHNIGQAPRVIVWPYAAYNDVANGIAT
;
A
#
# COMPACT_ATOMS: atom_id res chain seq x y z
N MET A 1 40.16 -41.26 -66.32
CA MET A 1 38.84 -41.27 -65.62
C MET A 1 39.02 -40.63 -64.24
N ILE A 2 38.66 -39.38 -64.15
CA ILE A 2 38.78 -38.61 -62.89
C ILE A 2 37.37 -38.34 -62.41
N ALA A 3 37.00 -38.99 -61.32
CA ALA A 3 35.69 -38.78 -60.66
C ALA A 3 35.75 -37.53 -59.82
N SER A 4 34.95 -36.53 -60.18
CA SER A 4 34.76 -35.26 -59.36
C SER A 4 33.74 -35.46 -58.25
N THR A 5 34.23 -35.47 -57.04
CA THR A 5 33.41 -35.52 -55.84
C THR A 5 32.84 -34.11 -55.54
N ARG A 6 31.54 -33.93 -55.72
CA ARG A 6 30.84 -32.68 -55.31
C ARG A 6 30.57 -32.73 -53.85
N ILE A 7 31.24 -31.85 -53.09
CA ILE A 7 30.97 -31.60 -51.64
C ILE A 7 29.77 -30.64 -51.54
N TRP A 8 28.66 -31.11 -51.00
CA TRP A 8 27.53 -30.26 -50.64
C TRP A 8 27.81 -29.67 -49.28
N ILE A 9 28.10 -28.36 -49.22
CA ILE A 9 28.15 -27.63 -47.98
C ILE A 9 26.71 -27.25 -47.65
N ALA A 10 26.10 -27.95 -46.68
CA ALA A 10 24.83 -27.55 -46.08
C ALA A 10 25.11 -26.42 -45.13
N ALA A 11 24.78 -25.18 -45.52
CA ALA A 11 24.76 -24.04 -44.63
C ALA A 11 23.56 -24.18 -43.71
N ALA A 12 23.79 -24.65 -42.48
CA ALA A 12 22.80 -24.60 -41.41
C ALA A 12 22.68 -23.15 -40.92
N LEU A 13 21.65 -22.46 -41.41
CA LEU A 13 21.24 -21.17 -40.85
C LEU A 13 20.66 -21.42 -39.43
N LEU A 14 21.49 -21.30 -38.39
CA LEU A 14 21.01 -21.21 -37.02
C LEU A 14 20.34 -19.84 -36.87
N ALA A 15 19.03 -19.83 -37.04
CA ALA A 15 18.23 -18.69 -36.60
C ALA A 15 18.32 -18.63 -35.05
N LEU A 16 19.19 -17.76 -34.52
CA LEU A 16 19.14 -17.33 -33.15
C LEU A 16 17.80 -16.60 -32.94
N LEU A 17 16.78 -17.34 -32.56
CA LEU A 17 15.62 -16.78 -31.88
C LEU A 17 16.13 -16.26 -30.51
N SER A 18 16.62 -15.03 -30.50
CA SER A 18 16.71 -14.27 -29.25
C SER A 18 15.30 -14.20 -28.68
N VAL A 19 15.00 -15.11 -27.78
CA VAL A 19 13.85 -14.96 -26.88
C VAL A 19 14.14 -13.71 -26.10
N LEU A 20 13.67 -12.58 -26.62
CA LEU A 20 13.51 -11.35 -25.82
C LEU A 20 12.57 -11.75 -24.70
N SER A 21 13.14 -12.14 -23.55
CA SER A 21 12.34 -12.20 -22.32
C SER A 21 11.66 -10.84 -22.22
N PRO A 22 10.33 -10.79 -22.15
CA PRO A 22 9.66 -9.51 -21.96
C PRO A 22 10.30 -8.86 -20.74
N ALA A 23 10.78 -7.64 -20.88
CA ALA A 23 11.28 -6.87 -19.76
C ALA A 23 10.19 -6.96 -18.69
N GLN A 24 10.52 -7.56 -17.55
CA GLN A 24 9.55 -7.75 -16.49
C GLN A 24 9.20 -6.34 -16.01
N ALA A 25 7.98 -5.89 -16.31
CA ALA A 25 7.50 -4.58 -15.94
C ALA A 25 7.76 -4.38 -14.44
N SER A 26 8.54 -3.37 -14.08
CA SER A 26 8.84 -3.08 -12.68
C SER A 26 7.72 -2.22 -12.12
N LEU A 27 7.03 -2.73 -11.10
CA LEU A 27 6.06 -1.93 -10.34
C LEU A 27 6.80 -1.17 -9.24
N LEU A 28 6.80 0.15 -9.32
CA LEU A 28 7.19 1.03 -8.23
C LEU A 28 5.97 1.28 -7.35
N VAL A 29 6.08 1.08 -6.05
CA VAL A 29 5.04 1.47 -5.08
C VAL A 29 5.58 2.62 -4.26
N LEU A 30 4.87 3.76 -4.25
CA LEU A 30 5.19 4.93 -3.45
C LEU A 30 4.12 5.13 -2.40
N SER A 31 4.51 5.01 -1.14
CA SER A 31 3.64 5.22 0.01
C SER A 31 3.80 6.63 0.55
N TYR A 32 2.68 7.31 0.72
CA TYR A 32 2.55 8.63 1.34
C TYR A 32 1.67 8.51 2.59
N HIS A 33 1.85 9.46 3.51
CA HIS A 33 1.05 9.58 4.72
C HIS A 33 0.42 10.97 4.78
N ASP A 34 1.10 11.96 5.32
CA ASP A 34 0.58 13.32 5.46
C ASP A 34 1.04 14.25 4.32
N ILE A 35 0.08 14.88 3.64
CA ILE A 35 0.34 15.88 2.59
C ILE A 35 -0.20 17.23 3.08
N ARG A 36 0.67 18.15 3.47
CA ARG A 36 0.27 19.43 4.07
C ARG A 36 1.16 20.59 3.65
N ASP A 37 0.68 21.82 3.77
CA ASP A 37 1.41 22.99 3.25
C ASP A 37 2.50 23.49 4.21
N ASP A 38 2.39 23.22 5.50
CA ASP A 38 3.26 23.72 6.56
C ASP A 38 4.45 22.82 6.90
N VAL A 39 4.80 21.89 6.00
CA VAL A 39 5.98 21.04 6.15
C VAL A 39 7.23 21.89 6.16
N ALA A 40 8.03 21.78 7.24
CA ALA A 40 9.28 22.50 7.35
C ALA A 40 10.28 22.03 6.27
N PRO A 41 10.95 22.96 5.54
CA PRO A 41 11.88 22.60 4.47
C PRO A 41 13.08 21.74 4.94
N LYS A 42 13.41 21.82 6.22
CA LYS A 42 14.44 21.00 6.86
C LYS A 42 14.01 20.69 8.30
N GLY A 43 14.13 19.42 8.68
CA GLY A 43 13.91 19.01 10.05
C GLY A 43 12.44 19.11 10.49
N ASP A 44 11.48 18.81 9.60
CA ASP A 44 10.11 18.64 10.02
C ASP A 44 10.07 17.54 11.09
N PRO A 45 9.34 17.75 12.20
CA PRO A 45 9.24 16.76 13.26
C PRO A 45 8.52 15.48 12.80
N ASP A 46 7.68 15.57 11.75
CA ASP A 46 7.07 14.41 11.10
C ASP A 46 7.89 14.02 9.86
N PRO A 47 8.69 12.94 9.92
CA PRO A 47 9.52 12.52 8.79
C PRO A 47 8.72 11.93 7.62
N TYR A 48 7.43 11.66 7.81
CA TYR A 48 6.54 11.10 6.78
C TYR A 48 5.70 12.16 6.08
N ALA A 49 5.72 13.42 6.56
CA ALA A 49 5.00 14.51 5.94
C ALA A 49 5.69 15.02 4.66
N VAL A 50 4.90 15.27 3.63
CA VAL A 50 5.34 15.82 2.34
C VAL A 50 4.54 17.09 2.06
N SER A 51 5.21 18.19 1.65
CA SER A 51 4.48 19.39 1.29
C SER A 51 3.66 19.17 0.02
N THR A 52 2.51 19.85 -0.09
CA THR A 52 1.66 19.82 -1.30
C THR A 52 2.47 20.18 -2.55
N THR A 53 3.36 21.15 -2.43
CA THR A 53 4.27 21.55 -3.52
C THR A 53 5.21 20.41 -3.92
N ASN A 54 5.84 19.74 -2.95
CA ASN A 54 6.73 18.61 -3.23
C ASN A 54 5.95 17.44 -3.80
N PHE A 55 4.76 17.16 -3.30
CA PHE A 55 3.91 16.10 -3.84
C PHE A 55 3.57 16.38 -5.31
N ALA A 56 3.17 17.60 -5.66
CA ALA A 56 2.94 17.99 -7.06
C ALA A 56 4.21 17.81 -7.92
N GLN A 57 5.38 18.19 -7.40
CA GLN A 57 6.67 18.00 -8.08
C GLN A 57 7.01 16.50 -8.27
N HIS A 58 6.66 15.63 -7.30
CA HIS A 58 6.82 14.19 -7.47
C HIS A 58 5.98 13.66 -8.63
N LEU A 59 4.71 14.09 -8.73
CA LEU A 59 3.83 13.69 -9.83
C LEU A 59 4.36 14.19 -11.17
N ASP A 60 4.80 15.45 -11.24
CA ASP A 60 5.40 16.03 -12.45
C ASP A 60 6.67 15.30 -12.87
N TRP A 61 7.54 14.98 -11.91
CA TRP A 61 8.77 14.25 -12.17
C TRP A 61 8.48 12.85 -12.71
N LEU A 62 7.58 12.12 -12.08
CA LEU A 62 7.17 10.78 -12.51
C LEU A 62 6.64 10.82 -13.95
N ARG A 63 5.74 11.76 -14.24
CA ARG A 63 5.16 11.93 -15.58
C ARG A 63 6.23 12.29 -16.61
N ALA A 64 7.12 13.22 -16.29
CA ALA A 64 8.21 13.65 -17.19
C ALA A 64 9.20 12.53 -17.49
N HIS A 65 9.36 11.56 -16.57
CA HIS A 65 10.22 10.39 -16.74
C HIS A 65 9.50 9.16 -17.29
N GLY A 66 8.25 9.33 -17.76
CA GLY A 66 7.48 8.29 -18.43
C GLY A 66 6.87 7.24 -17.49
N TYR A 67 6.80 7.53 -16.19
CA TYR A 67 6.02 6.69 -15.28
C TYR A 67 4.54 6.86 -15.53
N GLN A 68 3.81 5.75 -15.39
CA GLN A 68 2.36 5.71 -15.55
C GLN A 68 1.74 5.19 -14.25
N ALA A 69 0.85 5.98 -13.67
CA ALA A 69 0.11 5.53 -12.51
C ALA A 69 -0.85 4.40 -12.89
N VAL A 70 -0.84 3.34 -12.11
CA VAL A 70 -1.67 2.15 -12.32
C VAL A 70 -2.63 1.93 -11.16
N SER A 71 -3.81 1.40 -11.47
CA SER A 71 -4.79 1.03 -10.45
C SER A 71 -4.44 -0.29 -9.78
N VAL A 72 -5.00 -0.53 -8.61
CA VAL A 72 -4.95 -1.84 -7.93
C VAL A 72 -5.47 -2.95 -8.86
N GLN A 73 -6.54 -2.68 -9.61
CA GLN A 73 -7.09 -3.65 -10.57
C GLN A 73 -6.05 -4.04 -11.63
N ALA A 74 -5.33 -3.09 -12.19
CA ALA A 74 -4.29 -3.37 -13.18
C ALA A 74 -3.17 -4.26 -12.60
N VAL A 75 -2.78 -4.02 -11.34
CA VAL A 75 -1.78 -4.85 -10.63
C VAL A 75 -2.32 -6.27 -10.41
N ILE A 76 -3.57 -6.42 -9.98
CA ILE A 76 -4.22 -7.72 -9.78
C ILE A 76 -4.29 -8.48 -11.10
N ASP A 77 -4.70 -7.83 -12.18
CA ASP A 77 -4.82 -8.46 -13.50
C ASP A 77 -3.47 -8.89 -14.06
N ALA A 78 -2.45 -8.06 -13.91
CA ALA A 78 -1.09 -8.40 -14.32
C ALA A 78 -0.55 -9.62 -13.54
N ARG A 79 -0.76 -9.66 -12.21
CA ARG A 79 -0.37 -10.81 -11.38
C ARG A 79 -1.10 -12.09 -11.74
N ALA A 80 -2.33 -11.99 -12.19
CA ALA A 80 -3.15 -13.12 -12.63
C ALA A 80 -2.95 -13.49 -14.11
N GLY A 81 -2.03 -12.83 -14.82
CA GLY A 81 -1.77 -13.08 -16.25
C GLY A 81 -2.90 -12.62 -17.18
N ARG A 82 -3.81 -11.78 -16.71
CA ARG A 82 -4.92 -11.21 -17.51
C ARG A 82 -4.61 -9.85 -18.14
N GLY A 83 -3.42 -9.31 -17.87
CA GLY A 83 -2.98 -8.03 -18.41
C GLY A 83 -1.48 -7.83 -18.21
N THR A 84 -0.97 -6.70 -18.68
CA THR A 84 0.43 -6.29 -18.50
C THR A 84 0.48 -4.89 -17.91
N LEU A 85 1.45 -4.65 -17.04
CA LEU A 85 1.73 -3.30 -16.56
C LEU A 85 2.63 -2.58 -17.59
N PRO A 86 2.57 -1.23 -17.63
CA PRO A 86 3.56 -0.45 -18.36
C PRO A 86 4.98 -0.72 -17.81
N ASP A 87 6.00 -0.53 -18.62
CA ASP A 87 7.41 -0.74 -18.22
C ASP A 87 7.81 0.10 -16.99
N LYS A 88 7.23 1.27 -16.85
CA LYS A 88 7.40 2.18 -15.73
C LYS A 88 6.06 2.38 -15.00
N ALA A 89 5.54 1.30 -14.43
CA ALA A 89 4.33 1.37 -13.62
C ALA A 89 4.62 1.96 -12.24
N VAL A 90 3.74 2.85 -11.76
CA VAL A 90 3.76 3.32 -10.38
C VAL A 90 2.38 3.18 -9.72
N LEU A 91 2.32 2.54 -8.57
CA LEU A 91 1.16 2.55 -7.70
C LEU A 91 1.40 3.55 -6.57
N LEU A 92 0.52 4.54 -6.47
CA LEU A 92 0.53 5.50 -5.38
C LEU A 92 -0.36 4.99 -4.24
N THR A 93 0.14 5.00 -3.01
CA THR A 93 -0.63 4.62 -1.84
C THR A 93 -0.62 5.73 -0.79
N PHE A 94 -1.72 5.86 -0.07
CA PHE A 94 -1.88 6.80 1.04
C PHE A 94 -2.34 6.00 2.25
N ASP A 95 -1.46 5.91 3.23
CA ASP A 95 -1.67 5.07 4.40
C ASP A 95 -2.35 5.86 5.53
N ASP A 96 -2.76 5.19 6.60
CA ASP A 96 -3.34 5.72 7.83
C ASP A 96 -4.75 6.32 7.71
N GLY A 97 -5.11 6.84 6.55
CA GLY A 97 -6.41 7.49 6.35
C GLY A 97 -6.45 8.93 6.86
N LEU A 98 -5.32 9.66 6.73
CA LEU A 98 -5.26 11.08 7.09
C LEU A 98 -6.13 11.93 6.16
N ARG A 99 -6.81 12.95 6.72
CA ARG A 99 -7.68 13.87 5.96
C ARG A 99 -6.93 14.59 4.86
N SER A 100 -5.63 14.81 5.02
CA SER A 100 -4.78 15.47 4.03
C SER A 100 -4.75 14.73 2.69
N ALA A 101 -4.95 13.42 2.66
CA ALA A 101 -5.11 12.66 1.42
C ALA A 101 -6.32 13.16 0.60
N TYR A 102 -7.43 13.54 1.26
CA TYR A 102 -8.60 14.11 0.59
C TYR A 102 -8.41 15.59 0.24
N THR A 103 -7.87 16.39 1.16
CA THR A 103 -7.82 17.86 0.98
C THR A 103 -6.71 18.33 0.06
N HIS A 104 -5.58 17.61 0.00
CA HIS A 104 -4.38 18.01 -0.75
C HIS A 104 -4.01 17.05 -1.87
N ALA A 105 -3.99 15.73 -1.60
CA ALA A 105 -3.57 14.77 -2.61
C ALA A 105 -4.65 14.49 -3.67
N PHE A 106 -5.90 14.25 -3.26
CA PHE A 106 -6.98 13.87 -4.17
C PHE A 106 -7.27 14.90 -5.27
N PRO A 107 -7.29 16.24 -5.02
CA PRO A 107 -7.43 17.22 -6.10
C PRO A 107 -6.34 17.13 -7.16
N LEU A 108 -5.10 16.89 -6.76
CA LEU A 108 -3.97 16.70 -7.67
C LEU A 108 -4.13 15.38 -8.46
N LEU A 109 -4.45 14.27 -7.80
CA LEU A 109 -4.69 12.98 -8.46
C LEU A 109 -5.80 13.10 -9.52
N ARG A 110 -6.88 13.84 -9.23
CA ARG A 110 -7.93 14.14 -10.21
C ARG A 110 -7.41 14.96 -11.40
N ALA A 111 -6.60 16.00 -11.14
CA ALA A 111 -6.03 16.84 -12.17
C ALA A 111 -5.10 16.07 -13.11
N TYR A 112 -4.36 15.09 -12.57
CA TYR A 112 -3.49 14.19 -13.34
C TYR A 112 -4.23 13.01 -13.96
N ASN A 113 -5.46 12.76 -13.55
CA ASN A 113 -6.23 11.53 -13.83
C ASN A 113 -5.43 10.27 -13.44
N TRP A 114 -4.83 10.29 -12.27
CA TRP A 114 -3.98 9.21 -11.76
C TRP A 114 -4.70 8.42 -10.66
N PRO A 115 -4.80 7.09 -10.83
CA PRO A 115 -5.35 6.23 -9.79
C PRO A 115 -4.41 6.10 -8.60
N ALA A 116 -4.99 5.81 -7.43
CA ALA A 116 -4.25 5.53 -6.20
C ALA A 116 -5.02 4.58 -5.28
N LEU A 117 -4.33 4.10 -4.25
CA LEU A 117 -4.88 3.33 -3.15
C LEU A 117 -4.89 4.21 -1.89
N VAL A 118 -6.01 4.26 -1.18
CA VAL A 118 -6.08 4.83 0.17
C VAL A 118 -6.41 3.71 1.15
N ALA A 119 -5.57 3.53 2.16
CA ALA A 119 -5.69 2.46 3.14
C ALA A 119 -5.85 3.07 4.56
N PRO A 120 -7.10 3.30 5.03
CA PRO A 120 -7.32 3.86 6.36
C PRO A 120 -7.16 2.80 7.46
N VAL A 121 -6.68 3.23 8.63
CA VAL A 121 -6.89 2.54 9.91
C VAL A 121 -8.33 2.78 10.32
N THR A 122 -9.18 1.76 10.26
CA THR A 122 -10.62 1.97 10.39
C THR A 122 -11.07 2.38 11.80
N SER A 123 -10.33 2.05 12.85
CA SER A 123 -10.58 2.56 14.19
C SER A 123 -10.34 4.07 14.31
N TRP A 124 -9.43 4.62 13.51
CA TRP A 124 -9.18 6.08 13.49
C TRP A 124 -10.26 6.84 12.71
N VAL A 125 -10.82 6.21 11.67
CA VAL A 125 -12.01 6.75 10.99
C VAL A 125 -13.22 6.80 11.92
N GLU A 126 -13.32 5.85 12.85
CA GLU A 126 -14.37 5.77 13.88
C GLU A 126 -13.97 6.42 15.20
N LEU A 127 -12.84 7.14 15.25
CA LEU A 127 -12.31 7.70 16.50
C LEU A 127 -13.36 8.60 17.19
N PRO A 128 -13.68 8.34 18.47
CA PRO A 128 -14.54 9.23 19.24
C PRO A 128 -13.95 10.64 19.34
N ALA A 129 -14.83 11.66 19.39
CA ALA A 129 -14.41 13.06 19.38
C ALA A 129 -13.59 13.48 20.62
N ASP A 130 -13.71 12.73 21.72
CA ASP A 130 -12.98 12.94 22.96
C ASP A 130 -11.71 12.11 23.10
N GLN A 131 -11.34 11.37 22.06
CA GLN A 131 -10.13 10.57 22.01
C GLN A 131 -9.09 11.13 21.04
N VAL A 132 -7.85 10.78 21.28
CA VAL A 132 -6.70 11.15 20.43
C VAL A 132 -5.88 9.92 20.08
N VAL A 133 -5.17 10.02 18.97
CA VAL A 133 -4.18 9.02 18.52
C VAL A 133 -2.80 9.67 18.65
N PRO A 134 -1.88 9.11 19.44
CA PRO A 134 -0.48 9.53 19.41
C PRO A 134 0.11 9.27 18.02
N TYR A 135 0.45 10.32 17.28
CA TYR A 135 0.93 10.23 15.91
C TYR A 135 2.22 11.04 15.74
N GLY A 136 3.35 10.36 15.87
CA GLY A 136 4.65 10.99 15.77
C GLY A 136 4.84 12.10 16.80
N PRO A 137 5.02 13.36 16.37
CA PRO A 137 5.34 14.48 17.26
C PRO A 137 4.11 15.09 17.96
N ARG A 138 2.90 14.74 17.56
CA ARG A 138 1.65 15.32 18.11
C ARG A 138 0.55 14.28 18.24
N ASP A 139 -0.45 14.58 19.02
CA ASP A 139 -1.69 13.82 19.06
C ASP A 139 -2.61 14.27 17.93
N PHE A 140 -3.19 13.29 17.24
CA PHE A 140 -4.21 13.49 16.21
C PHE A 140 -5.59 13.28 16.81
N THR A 141 -6.52 14.11 16.39
CA THR A 141 -7.94 14.06 16.76
C THR A 141 -8.74 13.43 15.62
N ARG A 142 -10.04 13.20 15.85
CA ARG A 142 -10.94 12.75 14.79
C ARG A 142 -10.89 13.64 13.55
N ASP A 143 -10.61 14.91 13.73
CA ASP A 143 -10.55 15.88 12.64
C ASP A 143 -9.30 15.78 11.76
N ASP A 144 -8.31 15.06 12.18
CA ASP A 144 -7.11 14.78 11.39
C ASP A 144 -7.31 13.59 10.43
N PHE A 145 -8.35 12.79 10.59
CA PHE A 145 -8.64 11.61 9.78
C PHE A 145 -9.78 11.81 8.79
N LEU A 146 -9.78 10.99 7.74
CA LEU A 146 -10.85 10.92 6.75
C LEU A 146 -12.19 10.55 7.39
N THR A 147 -13.27 11.04 6.80
CA THR A 147 -14.63 10.55 7.09
C THR A 147 -15.03 9.50 6.08
N TRP A 148 -15.99 8.65 6.43
CA TRP A 148 -16.57 7.69 5.47
C TRP A 148 -17.19 8.38 4.26
N ALA A 149 -17.75 9.57 4.42
CA ALA A 149 -18.28 10.36 3.30
C ALA A 149 -17.17 10.77 2.32
N GLN A 150 -16.01 11.21 2.83
CA GLN A 150 -14.86 11.55 2.00
C GLN A 150 -14.28 10.31 1.29
N LEU A 151 -14.12 9.20 2.03
CA LEU A 151 -13.67 7.93 1.44
C LEU A 151 -14.60 7.45 0.32
N ARG A 152 -15.92 7.59 0.52
CA ARG A 152 -16.92 7.24 -0.51
C ARG A 152 -16.80 8.15 -1.73
N GLU A 153 -16.68 9.47 -1.55
CA GLU A 153 -16.48 10.41 -2.66
C GLU A 153 -15.21 10.08 -3.47
N MET A 154 -14.12 9.77 -2.78
CA MET A 154 -12.87 9.35 -3.41
C MET A 154 -13.06 8.06 -4.22
N HIS A 155 -13.72 7.06 -3.66
CA HIS A 155 -14.03 5.79 -4.33
C HIS A 155 -14.95 6.00 -5.54
N ASP A 156 -16.03 6.76 -5.39
CA ASP A 156 -17.03 7.02 -6.45
C ASP A 156 -16.45 7.81 -7.62
N SER A 157 -15.32 8.49 -7.43
CA SER A 157 -14.57 9.14 -8.52
C SER A 157 -14.03 8.15 -9.56
N GLY A 158 -13.95 6.86 -9.22
CA GLY A 158 -13.33 5.82 -10.04
C GLY A 158 -11.80 5.84 -10.06
N LEU A 159 -11.16 6.81 -9.38
CA LEU A 159 -9.70 6.92 -9.31
C LEU A 159 -9.12 6.23 -8.08
N ILE A 160 -9.85 6.23 -6.95
CA ILE A 160 -9.30 5.79 -5.68
C ILE A 160 -9.90 4.46 -5.27
N GLU A 161 -9.04 3.46 -5.09
CA GLU A 161 -9.36 2.21 -4.43
C GLU A 161 -9.25 2.40 -2.91
N ILE A 162 -10.20 1.85 -2.14
CA ILE A 162 -10.12 1.84 -0.69
C ILE A 162 -9.64 0.45 -0.24
N GLY A 163 -8.42 0.40 0.30
CA GLY A 163 -7.84 -0.78 0.94
C GLY A 163 -8.01 -0.74 2.45
N SER A 164 -7.38 -1.67 3.14
CA SER A 164 -7.34 -1.73 4.60
C SER A 164 -5.92 -1.44 5.11
N HIS A 165 -5.82 -0.62 6.18
CA HIS A 165 -4.61 -0.51 7.00
C HIS A 165 -4.82 -1.16 8.37
N SER A 166 -5.65 -2.21 8.42
CA SER A 166 -6.18 -2.87 9.60
C SER A 166 -7.28 -2.08 10.32
N HIS A 167 -7.86 -2.67 11.38
CA HIS A 167 -8.78 -1.95 12.26
C HIS A 167 -8.00 -1.23 13.37
N ASP A 168 -7.18 -1.96 14.14
CA ASP A 168 -6.46 -1.44 15.31
C ASP A 168 -5.06 -2.08 15.48
N LEU A 169 -4.44 -2.54 14.39
CA LEU A 169 -3.08 -3.09 14.46
C LEU A 169 -1.98 -2.02 14.30
N HIS A 170 -2.36 -0.76 14.09
CA HIS A 170 -1.40 0.35 13.96
C HIS A 170 -0.92 0.83 15.33
N ARG A 171 -0.35 -0.09 16.11
CA ARG A 171 0.18 0.17 17.46
C ARG A 171 1.26 -0.83 17.85
N GLY A 172 2.07 -0.45 18.82
CA GLY A 172 3.00 -1.35 19.48
C GLY A 172 2.31 -2.19 20.56
N LEU A 173 2.78 -3.43 20.73
CA LEU A 173 2.37 -4.32 21.82
C LEU A 173 3.60 -4.87 22.54
N PRO A 174 3.52 -5.19 23.86
CA PRO A 174 4.64 -5.77 24.60
C PRO A 174 5.12 -7.08 23.94
N GLY A 175 6.30 -7.04 23.32
CA GLY A 175 6.86 -8.13 22.52
C GLY A 175 7.84 -9.03 23.29
N ASN A 176 8.25 -8.67 24.51
CA ASN A 176 9.19 -9.43 25.30
C ASN A 176 9.18 -8.99 26.78
N PRO A 177 9.85 -9.75 27.69
CA PRO A 177 9.91 -9.43 29.12
C PRO A 177 10.63 -8.13 29.47
N PHE A 178 11.30 -7.48 28.52
CA PHE A 178 12.02 -6.22 28.72
C PHE A 178 11.17 -4.99 28.42
N GLY A 179 9.87 -5.17 28.08
CA GLY A 179 8.94 -4.07 27.80
C GLY A 179 9.07 -3.45 26.41
N ASN A 180 9.86 -4.05 25.51
CA ASN A 180 9.97 -3.55 24.14
C ASN A 180 8.63 -3.70 23.41
N GLN A 181 8.20 -2.58 22.78
CA GLN A 181 7.02 -2.56 21.93
C GLN A 181 7.39 -3.01 20.51
N THR A 182 6.59 -3.89 19.95
CA THR A 182 6.73 -4.37 18.55
C THR A 182 5.39 -4.31 17.83
N PRO A 183 5.38 -4.18 16.48
CA PRO A 183 4.14 -4.00 15.70
C PRO A 183 3.09 -5.07 15.99
N ALA A 184 1.85 -4.66 16.25
CA ALA A 184 0.78 -5.55 16.72
C ALA A 184 0.48 -6.73 15.78
N ALA A 185 0.63 -6.54 14.47
CA ALA A 185 0.36 -7.57 13.48
C ALA A 185 1.26 -8.81 13.62
N VAL A 186 2.51 -8.63 14.02
CA VAL A 186 3.53 -9.70 14.09
C VAL A 186 3.88 -10.11 15.51
N THR A 187 3.33 -9.42 16.51
CA THR A 187 3.67 -9.62 17.93
C THR A 187 2.76 -10.64 18.60
N ARG A 188 3.36 -11.67 19.19
CA ARG A 188 2.72 -12.45 20.23
C ARG A 188 2.95 -11.73 21.56
N ILE A 189 1.86 -11.26 22.18
CA ILE A 189 1.93 -10.42 23.39
C ILE A 189 2.64 -11.15 24.52
N TRP A 190 3.61 -10.48 25.14
CA TRP A 190 4.22 -10.93 26.37
C TRP A 190 3.44 -10.40 27.57
N THR A 191 3.09 -11.28 28.50
CA THR A 191 2.45 -10.92 29.77
C THR A 191 3.23 -11.51 30.93
N GLU A 192 3.59 -10.67 31.90
CA GLU A 192 4.29 -11.13 33.09
C GLU A 192 3.49 -12.25 33.82
N GLY A 193 4.17 -13.30 34.25
CA GLY A 193 3.57 -14.47 34.89
C GLY A 193 2.87 -15.45 33.94
N SER A 194 2.51 -15.04 32.73
CA SER A 194 1.83 -15.90 31.74
C SER A 194 2.68 -16.24 30.51
N GLY A 195 3.76 -15.48 30.25
CA GLY A 195 4.62 -15.65 29.09
C GLY A 195 4.01 -15.11 27.81
N TYR A 196 4.37 -15.72 26.69
CA TYR A 196 3.88 -15.31 25.37
C TYR A 196 2.44 -15.75 25.10
N GLU A 197 1.66 -14.88 24.46
CA GLU A 197 0.37 -15.21 23.87
C GLU A 197 0.44 -16.52 23.07
N ARG A 198 -0.56 -17.38 23.22
CA ARG A 198 -0.63 -18.62 22.43
C ARG A 198 -0.83 -18.28 20.95
N GLU A 199 -0.23 -19.06 20.06
CA GLU A 199 -0.33 -18.82 18.62
C GLU A 199 -1.79 -18.76 18.14
N ALA A 200 -2.65 -19.64 18.64
CA ALA A 200 -4.07 -19.63 18.28
C ALA A 200 -4.79 -18.34 18.70
N ALA A 201 -4.44 -17.78 19.86
CA ALA A 201 -5.00 -16.51 20.33
C ALA A 201 -4.50 -15.32 19.49
N TRP A 202 -3.20 -15.31 19.17
CA TRP A 202 -2.63 -14.32 18.26
C TRP A 202 -3.30 -14.36 16.88
N ARG A 203 -3.43 -15.54 16.26
CA ARG A 203 -4.13 -15.71 14.97
C ARG A 203 -5.56 -15.18 15.04
N ALA A 204 -6.32 -15.59 16.07
CA ALA A 204 -7.70 -15.13 16.26
C ALA A 204 -7.80 -13.60 16.43
N ARG A 205 -6.83 -12.98 17.10
CA ARG A 205 -6.78 -11.51 17.25
C ARG A 205 -6.53 -10.81 15.92
N ILE A 206 -5.59 -11.30 15.09
CA ILE A 206 -5.33 -10.74 13.77
C ILE A 206 -6.55 -10.92 12.86
N GLU A 207 -7.15 -12.11 12.85
CA GLU A 207 -8.34 -12.40 12.06
C GLU A 207 -9.52 -11.50 12.45
N ALA A 208 -9.80 -11.35 13.74
CA ALA A 208 -10.87 -10.49 14.23
C ALA A 208 -10.67 -9.01 13.84
N ASP A 209 -9.43 -8.53 13.89
CA ASP A 209 -9.08 -7.15 13.48
C ASP A 209 -9.31 -6.93 11.98
N LEU A 210 -8.80 -7.83 11.14
CA LEU A 210 -8.98 -7.73 9.69
C LEU A 210 -10.46 -7.86 9.27
N GLN A 211 -11.22 -8.73 9.94
CA GLN A 211 -12.67 -8.85 9.73
C GLN A 211 -13.40 -7.57 10.13
N ALA A 212 -13.03 -6.93 11.24
CA ALA A 212 -13.62 -5.66 11.65
C ALA A 212 -13.33 -4.55 10.62
N SER A 213 -12.09 -4.42 10.18
CA SER A 213 -11.73 -3.47 9.12
C SER A 213 -12.51 -3.73 7.83
N ARG A 214 -12.56 -4.99 7.38
CA ARG A 214 -13.29 -5.40 6.18
C ARG A 214 -14.76 -5.03 6.28
N ALA A 215 -15.42 -5.37 7.39
CA ALA A 215 -16.84 -5.12 7.58
C ALA A 215 -17.17 -3.62 7.54
N LEU A 216 -16.35 -2.79 8.17
CA LEU A 216 -16.54 -1.33 8.17
C LEU A 216 -16.35 -0.74 6.76
N ILE A 217 -15.32 -1.15 6.03
CA ILE A 217 -15.08 -0.68 4.67
C ILE A 217 -16.23 -1.13 3.76
N GLU A 218 -16.60 -2.41 3.78
CA GLU A 218 -17.67 -2.95 2.95
C GLU A 218 -19.03 -2.28 3.23
N HIS A 219 -19.34 -2.05 4.51
CA HIS A 219 -20.57 -1.36 4.91
C HIS A 219 -20.63 0.08 4.39
N ASN A 220 -19.52 0.83 4.48
CA ASN A 220 -19.51 2.26 4.18
C ASN A 220 -19.20 2.59 2.73
N ILE A 221 -18.44 1.74 2.03
CA ILE A 221 -18.02 1.95 0.64
C ILE A 221 -18.87 1.12 -0.34
N GLY A 222 -19.46 0.02 0.15
CA GLY A 222 -20.23 -0.91 -0.70
C GLY A 222 -19.36 -1.99 -1.36
N GLN A 223 -18.06 -1.99 -1.12
CA GLN A 223 -17.11 -2.97 -1.63
C GLN A 223 -16.12 -3.37 -0.54
N ALA A 224 -15.89 -4.67 -0.38
CA ALA A 224 -14.87 -5.18 0.53
C ALA A 224 -13.46 -4.79 0.02
N PRO A 225 -12.52 -4.47 0.93
CA PRO A 225 -11.15 -4.18 0.54
C PRO A 225 -10.48 -5.43 -0.06
N ARG A 226 -9.72 -5.23 -1.13
CA ARG A 226 -8.97 -6.29 -1.82
C ARG A 226 -7.48 -6.25 -1.52
N VAL A 227 -7.05 -5.25 -0.78
CA VAL A 227 -5.64 -5.01 -0.42
C VAL A 227 -5.55 -4.69 1.05
N ILE A 228 -4.58 -5.30 1.71
CA ILE A 228 -4.08 -4.88 3.02
C ILE A 228 -2.73 -4.18 2.82
N VAL A 229 -2.58 -3.01 3.42
CA VAL A 229 -1.30 -2.36 3.65
C VAL A 229 -0.96 -2.59 5.12
N TRP A 230 0.13 -3.30 5.40
CA TRP A 230 0.46 -3.64 6.78
C TRP A 230 1.04 -2.46 7.52
N PRO A 231 0.51 -2.10 8.71
CA PRO A 231 1.08 -1.07 9.55
C PRO A 231 2.57 -1.30 9.83
N TYR A 232 3.38 -0.23 9.77
CA TYR A 232 4.84 -0.28 9.95
C TYR A 232 5.58 -1.19 8.96
N ALA A 233 4.97 -1.54 7.83
CA ALA A 233 5.47 -2.58 6.91
C ALA A 233 5.78 -3.92 7.62
N ALA A 234 5.12 -4.19 8.75
CA ALA A 234 5.38 -5.36 9.59
C ALA A 234 4.38 -6.48 9.28
N TYR A 235 4.86 -7.51 8.61
CA TYR A 235 4.09 -8.71 8.27
C TYR A 235 4.95 -9.97 8.37
N ASN A 236 4.31 -11.12 8.40
CA ASN A 236 4.93 -12.43 8.26
C ASN A 236 3.97 -13.39 7.53
N ASP A 237 4.44 -14.59 7.23
CA ASP A 237 3.66 -15.58 6.47
C ASP A 237 2.32 -15.93 7.14
N VAL A 238 2.28 -15.92 8.47
CA VAL A 238 1.05 -16.20 9.21
C VAL A 238 0.03 -15.07 9.05
N ALA A 239 0.45 -13.82 9.26
CA ALA A 239 -0.42 -12.66 9.08
C ALA A 239 -0.92 -12.56 7.63
N ASN A 240 -0.02 -12.76 6.64
CA ASN A 240 -0.39 -12.81 5.24
C ASN A 240 -1.40 -13.93 4.93
N GLY A 241 -1.20 -15.13 5.50
CA GLY A 241 -2.12 -16.25 5.29
C GLY A 241 -3.50 -16.05 5.93
N ILE A 242 -3.64 -15.15 6.92
CA ILE A 242 -4.95 -14.77 7.48
C ILE A 242 -5.64 -13.73 6.59
N ALA A 243 -4.88 -12.86 5.92
CA ALA A 243 -5.39 -11.79 5.09
C ALA A 243 -5.87 -12.25 3.69
N THR A 244 -5.56 -13.49 3.29
CA THR A 244 -5.93 -14.09 1.99
C THR A 244 -7.15 -14.98 2.11
#